data_66014627948ffb31cdb9c3c30ff55fd4
#
_entry.id   66014627948ffb31cdb9c3c30ff55fd4
#
_cell.length_a   1.000
_cell.length_b   1.000
_cell.length_c   1.000
_cell.angle_alpha   90.00
_cell.angle_beta   90.00
_cell.angle_gamma   90.00
#
_symmetry.space_group_name_H-M   'P 1'
#
loop_
_entity.id
_entity.type
_entity.pdbx_description
1 polymer ?
#
loop_
_entity_poly.entity_id
_entity_poly.type
_entity_poly.pdbx_seq_one_letter_code
_entity_poly.pdbx_strand_id
1 'polypeptide(L)'
;MGRLYISVLLILLVSCVGISAQDTLSHEKYLVRSAMVGIGKTNVYDTYLSPLEYKGPELRFMHESMRMTRLMGGRVSAQRIVQVNCSSTDNISKSSTFYSGMFNWTYSLHYQYNVNGNLKILFGPMIDLNGGFIYNTRNSNNPAQAKVYGNIDASAMAVYKFRIVRYPMVVRYQANLPFMGVMFSPEYGQSYYEIFSLGHGGRNVLFTSFHNAPSLRQMLTLDFPVGKTIMRAGCLCDIQQAKVNNLKSHFCSHNFMIGFVRNFHMIRGKNRISLPSKVTPF
;
A
#
# COMPACT_ATOMS: atom_id res chain seq x y z
N MET A 1 -23.15 22.44 -20.19
CA MET A 1 -22.32 21.46 -20.95
C MET A 1 -21.62 20.40 -20.10
N GLY A 2 -21.20 20.65 -18.86
CA GLY A 2 -20.51 19.63 -18.03
C GLY A 2 -21.30 18.38 -17.66
N ARG A 3 -22.62 18.45 -17.53
CA ARG A 3 -23.46 17.28 -17.16
C ARG A 3 -23.58 16.23 -18.28
N LEU A 4 -23.44 16.64 -19.54
CA LEU A 4 -23.54 15.74 -20.70
C LEU A 4 -22.28 14.85 -20.81
N TYR A 5 -21.09 15.38 -20.51
CA TYR A 5 -19.83 14.64 -20.56
C TYR A 5 -19.72 13.60 -19.46
N ILE A 6 -20.26 13.86 -18.26
CA ILE A 6 -20.29 12.91 -17.16
C ILE A 6 -21.21 11.73 -17.47
N SER A 7 -22.37 11.99 -18.10
CA SER A 7 -23.30 10.93 -18.50
C SER A 7 -22.75 10.06 -19.64
N VAL A 8 -22.02 10.64 -20.59
CA VAL A 8 -21.36 9.90 -21.67
C VAL A 8 -20.19 9.05 -21.14
N LEU A 9 -19.42 9.56 -20.17
CA LEU A 9 -18.34 8.81 -19.53
C LEU A 9 -18.88 7.63 -18.71
N LEU A 10 -20.01 7.81 -18.02
CA LEU A 10 -20.68 6.73 -17.28
C LEU A 10 -21.26 5.66 -18.22
N ILE A 11 -21.81 6.03 -19.36
CA ILE A 11 -22.36 5.11 -20.37
C ILE A 11 -21.22 4.33 -21.04
N LEU A 12 -20.07 4.95 -21.32
CA LEU A 12 -18.87 4.28 -21.84
C LEU A 12 -18.26 3.29 -20.85
N LEU A 13 -18.32 3.56 -19.54
CA LEU A 13 -17.88 2.62 -18.50
C LEU A 13 -18.83 1.41 -18.34
N VAL A 14 -20.11 1.58 -18.60
CA VAL A 14 -21.12 0.50 -18.50
C VAL A 14 -21.14 -0.38 -19.76
N SER A 15 -20.82 0.16 -20.94
CA SER A 15 -20.83 -0.61 -22.20
C SER A 15 -19.65 -1.57 -22.39
N CYS A 16 -18.63 -1.52 -21.51
CA CYS A 16 -17.52 -2.50 -21.51
C CYS A 16 -17.83 -3.80 -20.76
N VAL A 17 -19.03 -3.97 -20.20
CA VAL A 17 -19.45 -5.22 -19.57
C VAL A 17 -20.16 -6.09 -20.61
N GLY A 18 -19.40 -6.59 -21.57
CA GLY A 18 -19.81 -7.69 -22.41
C GLY A 18 -19.93 -8.95 -21.57
N ILE A 19 -21.15 -9.33 -21.19
CA ILE A 19 -21.45 -10.59 -20.53
C ILE A 19 -21.27 -11.71 -21.58
N SER A 20 -20.10 -12.33 -21.60
CA SER A 20 -19.93 -13.65 -22.19
C SER A 20 -20.26 -14.69 -21.12
N ALA A 21 -21.49 -15.17 -21.15
CA ALA A 21 -21.87 -16.39 -20.45
C ALA A 21 -21.28 -17.57 -21.22
N GLN A 22 -20.23 -18.21 -20.68
CA GLN A 22 -19.91 -19.63 -20.80
C GLN A 22 -18.51 -19.90 -20.21
N ASP A 23 -18.51 -20.43 -19.02
CA ASP A 23 -17.84 -21.64 -18.56
C ASP A 23 -17.99 -21.75 -17.05
N THR A 24 -18.84 -22.67 -16.63
CA THR A 24 -18.98 -23.11 -15.25
C THR A 24 -17.74 -23.91 -14.83
N LEU A 25 -16.57 -23.31 -14.84
CA LEU A 25 -15.43 -23.78 -14.07
C LEU A 25 -15.69 -23.43 -12.60
N SER A 26 -15.76 -24.43 -11.76
CA SER A 26 -15.81 -24.28 -10.32
C SER A 26 -14.67 -23.38 -9.87
N HIS A 27 -14.98 -22.09 -9.62
CA HIS A 27 -14.01 -21.11 -9.15
C HIS A 27 -13.63 -21.45 -7.73
N GLU A 28 -12.66 -22.31 -7.58
CA GLU A 28 -12.00 -22.58 -6.31
C GLU A 28 -11.41 -21.25 -5.81
N LYS A 29 -11.87 -20.84 -4.61
CA LYS A 29 -11.39 -19.60 -3.97
C LYS A 29 -9.97 -19.82 -3.48
N TYR A 30 -9.00 -19.54 -4.32
CA TYR A 30 -7.60 -19.54 -3.93
C TYR A 30 -7.28 -18.26 -3.18
N LEU A 31 -6.79 -18.39 -1.95
CA LEU A 31 -6.42 -17.28 -1.08
C LEU A 31 -4.97 -17.47 -0.62
N VAL A 32 -4.12 -16.49 -0.93
CA VAL A 32 -2.76 -16.40 -0.39
C VAL A 32 -2.74 -15.35 0.71
N ARG A 33 -2.18 -15.69 1.85
CA ARG A 33 -1.92 -14.74 2.94
C ARG A 33 -0.45 -14.74 3.29
N SER A 34 0.10 -13.58 3.58
CA SER A 34 1.44 -13.44 4.15
C SER A 34 1.41 -12.53 5.36
N ALA A 35 2.27 -12.84 6.33
CA ALA A 35 2.55 -11.99 7.46
C ALA A 35 4.06 -11.77 7.54
N MET A 36 4.47 -10.51 7.63
CA MET A 36 5.87 -10.11 7.60
C MET A 36 6.17 -9.10 8.72
N VAL A 37 7.37 -9.18 9.22
CA VAL A 37 7.97 -8.20 10.14
C VAL A 37 9.16 -7.57 9.43
N GLY A 38 9.34 -6.27 9.58
CA GLY A 38 10.43 -5.53 8.98
C GLY A 38 11.14 -4.65 9.98
N ILE A 39 12.43 -4.50 9.77
CA ILE A 39 13.27 -3.53 10.44
C ILE A 39 13.96 -2.66 9.39
N GLY A 40 14.11 -1.39 9.69
CA GLY A 40 14.69 -0.48 8.73
C GLY A 40 15.06 0.87 9.31
N LYS A 41 15.25 1.81 8.42
CA LYS A 41 15.55 3.20 8.75
C LYS A 41 14.53 4.11 8.06
N THR A 42 14.13 5.14 8.78
CA THR A 42 13.27 6.17 8.23
C THR A 42 13.89 7.55 8.40
N ASN A 43 13.60 8.43 7.45
CA ASN A 43 13.90 9.85 7.49
C ASN A 43 12.57 10.60 7.50
N VAL A 44 12.35 11.40 8.53
CA VAL A 44 11.13 12.17 8.77
C VAL A 44 11.45 13.65 8.76
N TYR A 45 10.71 14.41 7.98
CA TYR A 45 10.76 15.86 7.95
C TYR A 45 9.34 16.41 7.98
N ASP A 46 9.09 17.37 8.87
CA ASP A 46 7.78 17.97 8.99
C ASP A 46 7.88 19.39 9.53
N THR A 47 7.68 20.37 8.66
CA THR A 47 7.84 21.79 8.98
C THR A 47 6.80 22.33 9.98
N TYR A 48 5.72 21.60 10.24
CA TYR A 48 4.78 21.93 11.31
C TYR A 48 5.39 21.71 12.69
N LEU A 49 6.19 20.65 12.83
CA LEU A 49 6.81 20.26 14.11
C LEU A 49 8.23 20.79 14.28
N SER A 50 9.02 20.83 13.19
CA SER A 50 10.41 21.27 13.23
C SER A 50 10.95 21.52 11.81
N PRO A 51 11.82 22.53 11.63
CA PRO A 51 12.50 22.74 10.35
C PRO A 51 13.69 21.79 10.13
N LEU A 52 13.90 20.79 10.99
CA LEU A 52 15.04 19.86 10.94
C LEU A 52 14.59 18.48 10.43
N GLU A 53 15.52 17.75 9.82
CA GLU A 53 15.34 16.34 9.48
C GLU A 53 15.67 15.43 10.66
N TYR A 54 14.89 14.34 10.79
CA TYR A 54 15.03 13.33 11.84
C TYR A 54 15.24 11.96 11.19
N LYS A 55 16.28 11.24 11.64
CA LYS A 55 16.64 9.93 11.10
C LYS A 55 16.77 8.90 12.20
N GLY A 56 16.25 7.68 11.98
CA GLY A 56 16.33 6.64 13.00
C GLY A 56 15.76 5.31 12.58
N PRO A 57 15.71 4.35 13.51
CA PRO A 57 15.18 3.02 13.28
C PRO A 57 13.65 3.02 13.12
N GLU A 58 13.17 2.07 12.34
CA GLU A 58 11.76 1.77 12.14
C GLU A 58 11.51 0.27 12.30
N LEU A 59 10.41 -0.06 12.95
CA LEU A 59 9.83 -1.40 13.01
C LEU A 59 8.52 -1.39 12.22
N ARG A 60 8.31 -2.39 11.36
CA ARG A 60 7.11 -2.51 10.50
C ARG A 60 6.52 -3.90 10.57
N PHE A 61 5.19 -3.95 10.66
CA PHE A 61 4.40 -5.17 10.52
C PHE A 61 3.53 -5.04 9.28
N MET A 62 3.45 -6.12 8.51
CA MET A 62 2.64 -6.16 7.29
C MET A 62 1.87 -7.48 7.22
N HIS A 63 0.59 -7.39 6.92
CA HIS A 63 -0.25 -8.51 6.57
C HIS A 63 -0.83 -8.30 5.16
N GLU A 64 -0.57 -9.23 4.27
CA GLU A 64 -1.10 -9.25 2.91
C GLU A 64 -2.08 -10.40 2.73
N SER A 65 -3.14 -10.16 1.97
CA SER A 65 -4.09 -11.16 1.52
C SER A 65 -4.42 -10.92 0.06
N MET A 66 -4.23 -11.95 -0.78
CA MET A 66 -4.51 -11.88 -2.21
C MET A 66 -5.41 -13.04 -2.64
N ARG A 67 -6.44 -12.74 -3.41
CA ARG A 67 -7.44 -13.72 -3.89
C ARG A 67 -7.82 -13.45 -5.35
N MET A 68 -8.21 -14.51 -6.06
CA MET A 68 -8.86 -14.36 -7.36
C MET A 68 -10.30 -13.86 -7.20
N THR A 69 -10.75 -13.03 -8.12
CA THR A 69 -12.14 -12.58 -8.22
C THR A 69 -12.82 -13.22 -9.44
N ARG A 70 -14.15 -13.05 -9.54
CA ARG A 70 -14.90 -13.49 -10.72
C ARG A 70 -14.93 -12.44 -11.84
N LEU A 71 -14.34 -11.28 -11.61
CA LEU A 71 -14.34 -10.18 -12.57
C LEU A 71 -13.54 -10.56 -13.83
N MET A 72 -14.02 -10.12 -14.97
CA MET A 72 -13.38 -10.34 -16.29
C MET A 72 -13.02 -11.82 -16.55
N GLY A 73 -13.94 -12.75 -16.24
CA GLY A 73 -13.70 -14.18 -16.45
C GLY A 73 -12.62 -14.78 -15.54
N GLY A 74 -12.42 -14.22 -14.32
CA GLY A 74 -11.41 -14.70 -13.38
C GLY A 74 -9.99 -14.20 -13.65
N ARG A 75 -9.82 -13.14 -14.45
CA ARG A 75 -8.52 -12.53 -14.74
C ARG A 75 -8.15 -11.39 -13.80
N VAL A 76 -8.99 -11.07 -12.82
CA VAL A 76 -8.74 -10.00 -11.85
C VAL A 76 -8.49 -10.61 -10.48
N SER A 77 -7.38 -10.24 -9.86
CA SER A 77 -7.08 -10.55 -8.46
C SER A 77 -7.36 -9.34 -7.57
N ALA A 78 -7.84 -9.59 -6.36
CA ALA A 78 -7.97 -8.59 -5.32
C ALA A 78 -6.87 -8.78 -4.28
N GLN A 79 -6.14 -7.71 -3.98
CA GLN A 79 -5.11 -7.68 -2.95
C GLN A 79 -5.53 -6.71 -1.85
N ARG A 80 -5.31 -7.10 -0.60
CA ARG A 80 -5.45 -6.24 0.57
C ARG A 80 -4.15 -6.30 1.37
N ILE A 81 -3.60 -5.14 1.69
CA ILE A 81 -2.44 -5.02 2.57
C ILE A 81 -2.84 -4.17 3.78
N VAL A 82 -2.42 -4.59 4.96
CA VAL A 82 -2.51 -3.86 6.21
C VAL A 82 -1.11 -3.73 6.77
N GLN A 83 -0.69 -2.53 7.10
CA GLN A 83 0.63 -2.26 7.66
C GLN A 83 0.51 -1.37 8.90
N VAL A 84 1.40 -1.60 9.84
CA VAL A 84 1.64 -0.72 10.99
C VAL A 84 3.14 -0.52 11.10
N ASN A 85 3.57 0.71 11.23
CA ASN A 85 4.98 1.00 11.52
C ASN A 85 5.11 2.00 12.65
N CYS A 86 6.18 1.81 13.41
CA CYS A 86 6.58 2.70 14.49
C CYS A 86 8.05 3.06 14.30
N SER A 87 8.39 4.34 14.53
CA SER A 87 9.78 4.78 14.45
C SER A 87 10.15 5.73 15.57
N SER A 88 11.44 5.74 15.89
CA SER A 88 12.09 6.70 16.78
C SER A 88 13.24 7.32 16.01
N THR A 89 13.15 8.62 15.75
CA THR A 89 14.11 9.31 14.89
C THR A 89 14.66 10.54 15.60
N ASP A 90 15.98 10.75 15.50
CA ASP A 90 16.68 11.85 16.12
C ASP A 90 17.13 12.87 15.08
N ASN A 91 17.19 14.13 15.46
CA ASN A 91 17.87 15.16 14.69
C ASN A 91 19.40 14.95 14.75
N ILE A 92 20.14 15.65 13.88
CA ILE A 92 21.61 15.50 13.79
C ILE A 92 22.31 15.76 15.14
N SER A 93 21.86 16.74 15.91
CA SER A 93 22.44 17.09 17.21
C SER A 93 21.96 16.20 18.37
N LYS A 94 21.04 15.24 18.11
CA LYS A 94 20.38 14.37 19.10
C LYS A 94 19.72 15.14 20.26
N SER A 95 19.34 16.38 20.01
CA SER A 95 18.71 17.26 21.01
C SER A 95 17.18 17.12 21.03
N SER A 96 16.59 16.45 20.03
CA SER A 96 15.15 16.24 19.90
C SER A 96 14.88 14.95 19.15
N THR A 97 13.85 14.23 19.55
CA THR A 97 13.41 12.95 18.98
C THR A 97 11.98 13.08 18.44
N PHE A 98 11.73 12.52 17.26
CA PHE A 98 10.39 12.26 16.74
C PHE A 98 10.01 10.81 17.00
N TYR A 99 8.89 10.60 17.67
CA TYR A 99 8.20 9.31 17.68
C TYR A 99 7.09 9.34 16.63
N SER A 100 7.02 8.35 15.77
CA SER A 100 5.92 8.23 14.83
C SER A 100 5.29 6.85 14.86
N GLY A 101 3.97 6.84 14.64
CA GLY A 101 3.19 5.64 14.46
C GLY A 101 2.25 5.82 13.27
N MET A 102 2.30 4.92 12.30
CA MET A 102 1.46 4.97 11.10
C MET A 102 0.74 3.65 10.89
N PHE A 103 -0.52 3.74 10.55
CA PHE A 103 -1.36 2.66 10.06
C PHE A 103 -1.65 2.89 8.58
N ASN A 104 -1.53 1.85 7.78
CA ASN A 104 -1.85 1.88 6.37
C ASN A 104 -2.74 0.70 6.00
N TRP A 105 -3.79 0.97 5.25
CA TRP A 105 -4.67 -0.02 4.66
C TRP A 105 -4.81 0.23 3.17
N THR A 106 -4.53 -0.82 2.36
CA THR A 106 -4.70 -0.75 0.92
C THR A 106 -5.61 -1.86 0.40
N TYR A 107 -6.35 -1.53 -0.64
CA TYR A 107 -7.14 -2.49 -1.40
C TYR A 107 -6.98 -2.23 -2.89
N SER A 108 -6.52 -3.23 -3.63
CA SER A 108 -6.29 -3.14 -5.06
C SER A 108 -6.97 -4.24 -5.85
N LEU A 109 -7.34 -3.92 -7.07
CA LEU A 109 -7.83 -4.85 -8.08
C LEU A 109 -6.81 -4.87 -9.23
N HIS A 110 -6.20 -6.03 -9.48
CA HIS A 110 -5.18 -6.17 -10.49
C HIS A 110 -5.67 -7.07 -11.63
N TYR A 111 -5.68 -6.55 -12.85
CA TYR A 111 -5.81 -7.36 -14.04
C TYR A 111 -4.53 -8.13 -14.29
N GLN A 112 -4.64 -9.44 -14.53
CA GLN A 112 -3.51 -10.33 -14.75
C GLN A 112 -3.26 -10.53 -16.23
N TYR A 113 -2.05 -10.20 -16.66
CA TYR A 113 -1.54 -10.46 -18.00
C TYR A 113 -0.40 -11.48 -17.93
N ASN A 114 -0.61 -12.64 -18.54
CA ASN A 114 0.41 -13.68 -18.62
C ASN A 114 1.31 -13.40 -19.84
N VAL A 115 2.55 -13.00 -19.60
CA VAL A 115 3.54 -12.77 -20.67
C VAL A 115 4.03 -14.11 -21.22
N ASN A 116 4.37 -15.02 -20.29
CA ASN A 116 4.78 -16.39 -20.61
C ASN A 116 4.45 -17.31 -19.42
N GLY A 117 4.84 -18.59 -19.48
CA GLY A 117 4.57 -19.56 -18.42
C GLY A 117 5.15 -19.18 -17.03
N ASN A 118 6.19 -18.35 -17.00
CA ASN A 118 6.93 -17.99 -15.79
C ASN A 118 6.69 -16.55 -15.34
N LEU A 119 6.35 -15.63 -16.24
CA LEU A 119 6.21 -14.20 -15.97
C LEU A 119 4.75 -13.77 -16.11
N LYS A 120 4.24 -13.15 -15.04
CA LYS A 120 2.95 -12.46 -15.01
C LYS A 120 3.14 -11.01 -14.67
N ILE A 121 2.39 -10.15 -15.33
CA ILE A 121 2.27 -8.74 -15.02
C ILE A 121 0.85 -8.49 -14.55
N LEU A 122 0.72 -7.79 -13.45
CA LEU A 122 -0.55 -7.41 -12.83
C LEU A 122 -0.58 -5.89 -12.73
N PHE A 123 -1.69 -5.28 -13.08
CA PHE A 123 -1.84 -3.83 -12.97
C PHE A 123 -3.30 -3.45 -12.68
N GLY A 124 -3.49 -2.34 -12.02
CA GLY A 124 -4.82 -1.84 -11.73
C GLY A 124 -4.87 -0.75 -10.68
N PRO A 125 -6.07 -0.28 -10.34
CA PRO A 125 -6.29 0.73 -9.33
C PRO A 125 -6.11 0.17 -7.92
N MET A 126 -5.67 1.04 -7.00
CA MET A 126 -5.56 0.76 -5.58
C MET A 126 -6.13 1.94 -4.78
N ILE A 127 -6.88 1.64 -3.73
CA ILE A 127 -7.24 2.58 -2.68
C ILE A 127 -6.20 2.46 -1.58
N ASP A 128 -5.63 3.58 -1.16
CA ASP A 128 -4.60 3.66 -0.11
C ASP A 128 -5.07 4.62 0.99
N LEU A 129 -5.32 4.10 2.19
CA LEU A 129 -5.74 4.87 3.36
C LEU A 129 -4.63 4.84 4.41
N ASN A 130 -4.27 6.02 4.89
CA ASN A 130 -3.20 6.20 5.85
C ASN A 130 -3.69 7.02 7.04
N GLY A 131 -3.34 6.59 8.24
CA GLY A 131 -3.64 7.30 9.47
C GLY A 131 -2.52 7.12 10.48
N GLY A 132 -2.12 8.20 11.14
CA GLY A 132 -1.06 8.12 12.12
C GLY A 132 -0.72 9.46 12.74
N PHE A 133 0.42 9.50 13.38
CA PHE A 133 0.90 10.70 14.06
C PHE A 133 2.42 10.76 14.07
N ILE A 134 2.92 12.00 14.25
CA ILE A 134 4.31 12.29 14.58
C ILE A 134 4.29 13.13 15.85
N TYR A 135 5.12 12.78 16.82
CA TYR A 135 5.26 13.47 18.10
C TYR A 135 6.70 13.96 18.28
N ASN A 136 6.87 15.26 18.54
CA ASN A 136 8.16 15.88 18.81
C ASN A 136 8.35 16.07 20.32
N THR A 137 9.37 15.47 20.88
CA THR A 137 9.64 15.52 22.34
C THR A 137 10.04 16.89 22.84
N ARG A 138 10.47 17.80 21.99
CA ARG A 138 10.96 19.14 22.38
C ARG A 138 9.95 20.26 22.16
N ASN A 139 8.92 20.04 21.37
CA ASN A 139 7.93 21.06 21.08
C ASN A 139 6.85 21.05 22.15
N SER A 140 6.76 22.13 22.94
CA SER A 140 5.81 22.22 24.06
C SER A 140 4.42 22.72 23.65
N ASN A 141 4.32 23.51 22.58
CA ASN A 141 3.05 24.16 22.19
C ASN A 141 2.18 23.26 21.29
N ASN A 142 2.76 22.67 20.26
CA ASN A 142 2.08 21.74 19.36
C ASN A 142 3.00 20.51 19.13
N PRO A 143 3.09 19.59 20.12
CA PRO A 143 4.07 18.51 20.06
C PRO A 143 3.72 17.41 19.07
N ALA A 144 2.47 17.32 18.64
CA ALA A 144 1.97 16.24 17.79
C ALA A 144 1.35 16.77 16.50
N GLN A 145 1.54 15.99 15.41
CA GLN A 145 0.84 16.21 14.16
C GLN A 145 0.16 14.91 13.73
N ALA A 146 -1.14 14.99 13.41
CA ALA A 146 -1.88 13.91 12.78
C ALA A 146 -1.51 13.81 11.29
N LYS A 147 -1.30 12.59 10.82
CA LYS A 147 -1.07 12.24 9.42
C LYS A 147 -2.24 11.40 8.94
N VAL A 148 -3.20 12.04 8.26
CA VAL A 148 -4.38 11.35 7.73
C VAL A 148 -4.53 11.71 6.26
N TYR A 149 -4.49 10.71 5.40
CA TYR A 149 -4.65 10.89 3.96
C TYR A 149 -5.18 9.62 3.30
N GLY A 150 -5.89 9.82 2.20
CA GLY A 150 -6.40 8.75 1.37
C GLY A 150 -6.14 9.04 -0.10
N ASN A 151 -5.65 8.03 -0.83
CA ASN A 151 -5.27 8.16 -2.23
C ASN A 151 -5.94 7.09 -3.09
N ILE A 152 -6.08 7.40 -4.36
CA ILE A 152 -6.27 6.44 -5.44
C ILE A 152 -4.93 6.32 -6.16
N ASP A 153 -4.38 5.11 -6.15
CA ASP A 153 -3.07 4.81 -6.70
C ASP A 153 -3.19 3.98 -7.98
N ALA A 154 -2.19 4.12 -8.86
CA ALA A 154 -1.88 3.14 -9.88
C ALA A 154 -0.94 2.10 -9.27
N SER A 155 -1.34 0.83 -9.29
CA SER A 155 -0.53 -0.29 -8.79
C SER A 155 -0.12 -1.20 -9.93
N ALA A 156 1.17 -1.53 -10.00
CA ALA A 156 1.72 -2.49 -10.95
C ALA A 156 2.57 -3.52 -10.21
N MET A 157 2.46 -4.79 -10.65
CA MET A 157 3.18 -5.90 -10.04
C MET A 157 3.71 -6.82 -11.14
N ALA A 158 4.99 -7.20 -11.03
CA ALA A 158 5.60 -8.26 -11.85
C ALA A 158 5.90 -9.47 -10.97
N VAL A 159 5.50 -10.64 -11.41
CA VAL A 159 5.70 -11.91 -10.70
C VAL A 159 6.44 -12.86 -11.59
N TYR A 160 7.63 -13.27 -11.19
CA TYR A 160 8.46 -14.22 -11.92
C TYR A 160 8.67 -15.50 -11.12
N LYS A 161 8.31 -16.65 -11.72
CA LYS A 161 8.45 -17.97 -11.14
C LYS A 161 9.66 -18.66 -11.77
N PHE A 162 10.54 -19.19 -10.93
CA PHE A 162 11.71 -19.92 -11.37
C PHE A 162 12.04 -21.05 -10.39
N ARG A 163 13.01 -21.88 -10.75
CA ARG A 163 13.50 -22.97 -9.90
C ARG A 163 15.01 -22.87 -9.77
N ILE A 164 15.49 -23.03 -8.56
CA ILE A 164 16.91 -23.26 -8.29
C ILE A 164 17.05 -24.72 -7.86
N VAL A 165 17.72 -25.52 -8.70
CA VAL A 165 17.84 -26.98 -8.54
C VAL A 165 16.45 -27.62 -8.47
N ARG A 166 15.92 -27.91 -7.28
CA ARG A 166 14.61 -28.54 -7.05
C ARG A 166 13.60 -27.63 -6.37
N TYR A 167 14.03 -26.44 -5.90
CA TYR A 167 13.22 -25.55 -5.10
C TYR A 167 12.49 -24.52 -6.00
N PRO A 168 11.15 -24.49 -6.00
CA PRO A 168 10.40 -23.47 -6.68
C PRO A 168 10.52 -22.15 -5.92
N MET A 169 10.84 -21.08 -6.61
CA MET A 169 10.97 -19.73 -6.04
C MET A 169 10.12 -18.74 -6.82
N VAL A 170 9.66 -17.71 -6.15
CA VAL A 170 8.88 -16.64 -6.77
C VAL A 170 9.47 -15.30 -6.37
N VAL A 171 9.90 -14.52 -7.35
CA VAL A 171 10.25 -13.10 -7.18
C VAL A 171 9.03 -12.27 -7.56
N ARG A 172 8.73 -11.29 -6.72
CA ARG A 172 7.66 -10.33 -6.99
C ARG A 172 8.17 -8.91 -6.73
N TYR A 173 7.96 -8.04 -7.69
CA TYR A 173 8.15 -6.61 -7.57
C TYR A 173 6.82 -5.91 -7.73
N GLN A 174 6.48 -5.01 -6.80
CA GLN A 174 5.27 -4.20 -6.83
C GLN A 174 5.63 -2.73 -6.65
N ALA A 175 5.06 -1.87 -7.48
CA ALA A 175 5.16 -0.43 -7.38
C ALA A 175 3.76 0.19 -7.31
N ASN A 176 3.55 1.09 -6.37
CA ASN A 176 2.31 1.81 -6.16
C ASN A 176 2.59 3.31 -6.22
N LEU A 177 1.81 4.01 -7.00
CA LEU A 177 2.02 5.40 -7.35
C LEU A 177 0.72 6.17 -7.15
N PRO A 178 0.61 7.04 -6.12
CA PRO A 178 -0.57 7.86 -5.90
C PRO A 178 -0.84 8.77 -7.09
N PHE A 179 -2.05 8.71 -7.61
CA PHE A 179 -2.50 9.53 -8.73
C PHE A 179 -3.27 10.76 -8.25
N MET A 180 -4.23 10.56 -7.33
CA MET A 180 -5.01 11.61 -6.70
C MET A 180 -5.44 11.19 -5.31
N GLY A 181 -5.69 12.17 -4.45
CA GLY A 181 -6.14 11.90 -3.09
C GLY A 181 -6.57 13.13 -2.33
N VAL A 182 -6.78 12.94 -1.04
CA VAL A 182 -7.07 13.99 -0.08
C VAL A 182 -6.20 13.80 1.15
N MET A 183 -5.74 14.90 1.74
CA MET A 183 -4.88 14.89 2.91
C MET A 183 -5.38 15.91 3.92
N PHE A 184 -5.40 15.54 5.20
CA PHE A 184 -5.55 16.48 6.29
C PHE A 184 -4.18 17.13 6.58
N SER A 185 -4.15 18.45 6.62
CA SER A 185 -2.98 19.25 7.00
C SER A 185 -3.42 20.54 7.69
N PRO A 186 -2.89 20.85 8.89
CA PRO A 186 -3.05 22.18 9.47
C PRO A 186 -2.45 23.25 8.55
N GLU A 187 -2.81 24.49 8.75
CA GLU A 187 -2.07 25.63 8.20
C GLU A 187 -0.82 25.92 9.05
N TYR A 188 0.15 26.61 8.48
CA TYR A 188 1.36 26.98 9.22
C TYR A 188 1.00 27.85 10.45
N GLY A 189 1.44 27.41 11.63
CA GLY A 189 1.15 28.08 12.90
C GLY A 189 -0.24 27.81 13.49
N GLN A 190 -1.12 27.11 12.77
CA GLN A 190 -2.46 26.77 13.25
C GLN A 190 -2.40 25.65 14.30
N SER A 191 -3.06 25.84 15.44
CA SER A 191 -3.15 24.82 16.49
C SER A 191 -4.34 23.87 16.26
N TYR A 192 -4.25 22.67 16.83
CA TYR A 192 -5.37 21.72 16.83
C TYR A 192 -6.58 22.25 17.62
N TYR A 193 -6.35 23.10 18.62
CA TYR A 193 -7.42 23.78 19.35
C TYR A 193 -8.23 24.70 18.43
N GLU A 194 -7.56 25.48 17.59
CA GLU A 194 -8.23 26.34 16.60
C GLU A 194 -9.04 25.53 15.59
N ILE A 195 -8.52 24.39 15.14
CA ILE A 195 -9.20 23.53 14.17
C ILE A 195 -10.47 22.92 14.77
N PHE A 196 -10.35 22.27 15.95
CA PHE A 196 -11.41 21.42 16.48
C PHE A 196 -12.31 22.11 17.50
N SER A 197 -11.78 23.08 18.27
CA SER A 197 -12.54 23.77 19.31
C SER A 197 -13.14 25.09 18.84
N LEU A 198 -12.41 25.83 17.99
CA LEU A 198 -12.91 27.10 17.43
C LEU A 198 -13.57 26.93 16.06
N GLY A 199 -13.57 25.73 15.48
CA GLY A 199 -14.23 25.45 14.22
C GLY A 199 -13.53 26.00 12.98
N HIS A 200 -12.27 26.41 13.06
CA HIS A 200 -11.49 26.97 11.96
C HIS A 200 -10.93 25.89 11.00
N GLY A 201 -11.63 24.74 10.86
CA GLY A 201 -11.15 23.58 10.12
C GLY A 201 -11.46 23.56 8.60
N GLY A 202 -12.06 24.60 8.05
CA GLY A 202 -12.58 24.59 6.67
C GLY A 202 -11.53 24.47 5.55
N ARG A 203 -10.24 24.68 5.85
CA ARG A 203 -9.14 24.62 4.87
C ARG A 203 -8.11 23.53 5.17
N ASN A 204 -8.44 22.59 6.06
CA ASN A 204 -7.49 21.58 6.51
C ASN A 204 -7.56 20.27 5.71
N VAL A 205 -8.58 20.08 4.87
CA VAL A 205 -8.68 18.94 3.95
C VAL A 205 -8.36 19.42 2.54
N LEU A 206 -7.26 18.94 1.98
CA LEU A 206 -6.72 19.40 0.71
C LEU A 206 -6.67 18.28 -0.30
N PHE A 207 -6.92 18.63 -1.55
CA PHE A 207 -6.69 17.75 -2.68
C PHE A 207 -5.19 17.55 -2.90
N THR A 208 -4.79 16.29 -3.10
CA THR A 208 -3.41 15.90 -3.36
C THR A 208 -3.29 15.15 -4.69
N SER A 209 -2.16 15.35 -5.36
CA SER A 209 -1.77 14.61 -6.55
C SER A 209 -0.25 14.70 -6.72
N PHE A 210 0.28 14.25 -7.85
CA PHE A 210 1.72 14.32 -8.14
C PHE A 210 2.37 15.71 -7.99
N HIS A 211 1.62 16.79 -8.20
CA HIS A 211 2.18 18.14 -8.16
C HIS A 211 2.47 18.62 -6.73
N ASN A 212 1.74 18.14 -5.74
CA ASN A 212 1.88 18.60 -4.35
C ASN A 212 2.15 17.48 -3.33
N ALA A 213 1.98 16.21 -3.73
CA ALA A 213 2.25 15.05 -2.88
C ALA A 213 2.88 13.88 -3.68
N PRO A 214 4.05 14.09 -4.32
CA PRO A 214 4.73 13.03 -5.06
C PRO A 214 5.17 11.92 -4.10
N SER A 215 4.64 10.72 -4.30
CA SER A 215 4.91 9.57 -3.44
C SER A 215 5.10 8.32 -4.27
N LEU A 216 5.86 7.36 -3.75
CA LEU A 216 6.13 6.09 -4.40
C LEU A 216 6.37 5.01 -3.35
N ARG A 217 5.62 3.91 -3.43
CA ARG A 217 5.88 2.72 -2.61
C ARG A 217 6.31 1.57 -3.50
N GLN A 218 7.46 0.98 -3.19
CA GLN A 218 8.03 -0.14 -3.91
C GLN A 218 8.28 -1.31 -2.96
N MET A 219 7.96 -2.52 -3.40
CA MET A 219 8.21 -3.73 -2.62
C MET A 219 8.77 -4.82 -3.53
N LEU A 220 9.95 -5.30 -3.22
CA LEU A 220 10.58 -6.46 -3.83
C LEU A 220 10.53 -7.62 -2.84
N THR A 221 9.97 -8.77 -3.22
CA THR A 221 9.90 -9.96 -2.37
C THR A 221 10.37 -11.20 -3.09
N LEU A 222 10.97 -12.11 -2.33
CA LEU A 222 11.36 -13.44 -2.74
C LEU A 222 10.67 -14.46 -1.85
N ASP A 223 9.87 -15.34 -2.46
CA ASP A 223 9.25 -16.48 -1.79
C ASP A 223 10.09 -17.72 -2.05
N PHE A 224 10.45 -18.45 -1.00
CA PHE A 224 11.25 -19.66 -1.07
C PHE A 224 10.78 -20.70 -0.05
N PRO A 225 10.82 -22.00 -0.39
CA PRO A 225 10.40 -23.06 0.52
C PRO A 225 11.47 -23.33 1.59
N VAL A 226 11.02 -23.42 2.85
CA VAL A 226 11.84 -23.90 3.98
C VAL A 226 11.06 -25.02 4.66
N GLY A 227 11.47 -26.26 4.44
CA GLY A 227 10.74 -27.43 4.90
C GLY A 227 9.33 -27.49 4.31
N LYS A 228 8.30 -27.44 5.17
CA LYS A 228 6.87 -27.47 4.78
C LYS A 228 6.24 -26.07 4.65
N THR A 229 7.01 -25.01 4.89
CA THR A 229 6.54 -23.63 4.92
C THR A 229 7.19 -22.83 3.80
N ILE A 230 6.45 -21.89 3.22
CA ILE A 230 7.01 -20.91 2.30
C ILE A 230 7.37 -19.67 3.11
N MET A 231 8.66 -19.33 3.11
CA MET A 231 9.16 -18.09 3.67
C MET A 231 9.16 -16.99 2.62
N ARG A 232 8.98 -15.76 3.06
CA ARG A 232 9.07 -14.57 2.23
C ARG A 232 10.08 -13.61 2.85
N ALA A 233 11.09 -13.23 2.07
CA ALA A 233 12.01 -12.14 2.41
C ALA A 233 11.83 -11.02 1.38
N GLY A 234 12.07 -9.78 1.77
CA GLY A 234 11.91 -8.67 0.84
C GLY A 234 12.45 -7.34 1.36
N CYS A 235 12.42 -6.35 0.47
CA CYS A 235 12.73 -4.97 0.76
C CYS A 235 11.53 -4.09 0.41
N LEU A 236 11.17 -3.21 1.32
CA LEU A 236 10.15 -2.19 1.14
C LEU A 236 10.81 -0.81 1.14
N CYS A 237 10.54 -0.03 0.11
CA CYS A 237 10.88 1.38 0.02
C CYS A 237 9.58 2.17 -0.07
N ASP A 238 9.34 3.05 0.90
CA ASP A 238 8.13 3.86 1.02
C ASP A 238 8.53 5.34 1.11
N ILE A 239 8.33 6.07 0.02
CA ILE A 239 8.66 7.48 -0.11
C ILE A 239 7.36 8.25 -0.18
N GLN A 240 7.08 9.05 0.82
CA GLN A 240 5.90 9.91 0.91
C GLN A 240 6.36 11.35 1.09
N GLN A 241 5.94 12.22 0.18
CA GLN A 241 6.27 13.63 0.22
C GLN A 241 5.00 14.45 0.05
N ALA A 242 4.92 15.60 0.71
CA ALA A 242 3.82 16.52 0.53
C ALA A 242 4.27 17.97 0.74
N LYS A 243 3.70 18.88 -0.05
CA LYS A 243 3.79 20.32 0.12
C LYS A 243 2.38 20.89 0.02
N VAL A 244 1.72 21.03 1.17
CA VAL A 244 0.33 21.47 1.30
C VAL A 244 0.22 22.49 2.44
N ASN A 245 -0.68 23.46 2.34
CA ASN A 245 -0.86 24.54 3.32
C ASN A 245 0.44 25.23 3.76
N ASN A 246 1.35 25.47 2.80
CA ASN A 246 2.70 26.00 3.03
C ASN A 246 3.58 25.14 3.94
N LEU A 247 3.13 23.94 4.33
CA LEU A 247 3.91 22.94 5.05
C LEU A 247 4.56 21.96 4.10
N LYS A 248 5.82 21.66 4.38
CA LYS A 248 6.58 20.60 3.70
C LYS A 248 6.72 19.42 4.64
N SER A 249 6.47 18.25 4.14
CA SER A 249 6.73 17.01 4.89
C SER A 249 7.24 15.92 3.97
N HIS A 250 8.12 15.08 4.51
CA HIS A 250 8.44 13.79 3.90
C HIS A 250 8.59 12.71 4.97
N PHE A 251 8.26 11.49 4.56
CA PHE A 251 8.46 10.27 5.31
C PHE A 251 9.06 9.25 4.34
N CYS A 252 10.38 9.05 4.43
CA CYS A 252 11.13 8.14 3.57
C CYS A 252 11.62 6.96 4.39
N SER A 253 11.15 5.76 4.08
CA SER A 253 11.39 4.55 4.84
C SER A 253 11.96 3.45 3.96
N HIS A 254 12.98 2.76 4.46
CA HIS A 254 13.60 1.60 3.82
C HIS A 254 13.67 0.45 4.83
N ASN A 255 12.95 -0.63 4.55
CA ASN A 255 12.82 -1.76 5.46
C ASN A 255 13.23 -3.06 4.77
N PHE A 256 13.99 -3.88 5.48
CA PHE A 256 14.11 -5.30 5.19
C PHE A 256 12.99 -6.05 5.92
N MET A 257 12.28 -6.88 5.18
CA MET A 257 11.09 -7.60 5.64
C MET A 257 11.33 -9.09 5.58
N ILE A 258 10.89 -9.83 6.59
CA ILE A 258 10.88 -11.29 6.59
C ILE A 258 9.55 -11.81 7.16
N GLY A 259 9.08 -12.92 6.64
CA GLY A 259 7.83 -13.51 7.09
C GLY A 259 7.52 -14.84 6.43
N PHE A 260 6.29 -15.22 6.46
CA PHE A 260 5.81 -16.49 5.91
C PHE A 260 4.56 -16.29 5.04
N VAL A 261 4.39 -17.21 4.10
CA VAL A 261 3.26 -17.26 3.17
C VAL A 261 2.45 -18.53 3.46
N ARG A 262 1.13 -18.36 3.57
CA ARG A 262 0.18 -19.47 3.68
C ARG A 262 -0.80 -19.44 2.53
N ASN A 263 -0.91 -20.56 1.85
CA ASN A 263 -1.85 -20.77 0.77
C ASN A 263 -3.07 -21.51 1.33
N PHE A 264 -4.25 -20.92 1.20
CA PHE A 264 -5.50 -21.54 1.60
C PHE A 264 -6.30 -21.90 0.37
N HIS A 265 -6.66 -23.18 0.23
CA HIS A 265 -7.62 -23.65 -0.74
C HIS A 265 -8.98 -23.74 -0.06
N MET A 266 -9.92 -22.90 -0.43
CA MET A 266 -11.30 -23.03 0.01
C MET A 266 -11.99 -24.06 -0.89
N ILE A 267 -11.91 -25.33 -0.54
CA ILE A 267 -12.68 -26.41 -1.18
C ILE A 267 -14.09 -26.37 -0.62
N ARG A 268 -15.06 -26.00 -1.44
CA ARG A 268 -16.49 -26.16 -1.13
C ARG A 268 -16.92 -27.53 -1.69
N GLY A 269 -16.72 -28.60 -0.89
CA GLY A 269 -17.06 -29.95 -1.28
C GLY A 269 -16.05 -31.01 -0.82
N LYS A 270 -16.52 -32.25 -0.65
CA LYS A 270 -15.80 -33.38 -0.08
C LYS A 270 -14.68 -34.01 -0.96
N ASN A 271 -14.39 -33.49 -2.13
CA ASN A 271 -13.42 -34.09 -3.06
C ASN A 271 -12.11 -33.30 -3.06
N ARG A 272 -11.01 -33.97 -2.68
CA ARG A 272 -9.63 -33.49 -2.88
C ARG A 272 -9.31 -33.51 -4.37
N ILE A 273 -9.44 -32.41 -5.06
CA ILE A 273 -9.01 -32.27 -6.44
C ILE A 273 -7.63 -31.60 -6.42
N SER A 274 -6.66 -32.21 -7.12
CA SER A 274 -5.35 -31.59 -7.36
C SER A 274 -5.55 -30.32 -8.22
N LEU A 275 -5.15 -29.16 -7.69
CA LEU A 275 -5.36 -27.89 -8.36
C LEU A 275 -4.46 -27.77 -9.60
N PRO A 276 -5.01 -27.33 -10.74
CA PRO A 276 -4.21 -26.94 -11.89
C PRO A 276 -3.32 -25.75 -11.53
N SER A 277 -2.07 -25.76 -11.97
CA SER A 277 -1.08 -24.69 -11.74
C SER A 277 -1.47 -23.28 -12.27
N LYS A 278 -2.62 -23.20 -12.93
CA LYS A 278 -3.14 -21.97 -13.56
C LYS A 278 -4.00 -21.08 -12.64
N VAL A 279 -4.37 -21.53 -11.45
CA VAL A 279 -5.34 -20.83 -10.56
C VAL A 279 -4.68 -20.13 -9.36
N THR A 280 -3.41 -19.82 -9.44
CA THR A 280 -2.74 -19.06 -8.38
C THR A 280 -2.95 -17.55 -8.55
N PRO A 281 -3.20 -16.76 -7.49
CA PRO A 281 -3.36 -15.31 -7.58
C PRO A 281 -2.10 -14.60 -8.07
N PHE A 282 -0.98 -15.30 -8.14
CA PHE A 282 0.27 -14.92 -8.80
C PHE A 282 1.09 -16.16 -9.14
#